data_0da5c2f32809e5b783185d4150506429
#
_entry.id   0da5c2f32809e5b783185d4150506429
#
_cell.length_a   1.000
_cell.length_b   1.000
_cell.length_c   1.000
_cell.angle_alpha   90.00
_cell.angle_beta   90.00
_cell.angle_gamma   90.00
#
_symmetry.space_group_name_H-M   'P 1'
#
loop_
_entity.id
_entity.type
_entity.pdbx_description
1 polymer ?
#
loop_
_entity_poly.entity_id
_entity_poly.type
_entity_poly.pdbx_seq_one_letter_code
_entity_poly.pdbx_strand_id
1 'polypeptide(L)'
;TDPPYGVKRDKGFGGAVGFGGNGAPIQRRQYSDEWDSDRPSQDTLAQLITFSEAAIMFGGNFFADILPRSTHWIVWDKQNTMPTFGDCELAWTNLDRHSVKKYSIIYNGLIGKEKERYHPTQKPVTLMAEIIKDYTVDNAVILDPYLGSGTTIIACEQLGRRCRAVEISPAYVGVALERWSTVTGKTPVLID
;
A
#
# COMPACT_ATOMS: atom_id res chain seq x y z
N THR A 1 -3.95 5.61 -0.22
CA THR A 1 -2.60 5.69 0.35
C THR A 1 -2.46 4.78 1.57
N ASP A 2 -1.22 4.44 1.98
CA ASP A 2 -0.89 3.51 3.08
C ASP A 2 0.18 4.16 3.98
N PRO A 3 -0.21 5.12 4.84
CA PRO A 3 0.74 5.82 5.69
C PRO A 3 1.30 4.90 6.79
N PRO A 4 2.47 5.22 7.38
CA PRO A 4 3.02 4.46 8.50
C PRO A 4 2.09 4.51 9.71
N TYR A 5 1.93 3.36 10.40
CA TYR A 5 0.95 3.23 11.48
C TYR A 5 1.49 3.63 12.85
N GLY A 6 2.81 3.88 12.97
CA GLY A 6 3.48 4.13 14.24
C GLY A 6 3.53 2.91 15.15
N VAL A 7 3.29 1.74 14.60
CA VAL A 7 3.39 0.47 15.33
C VAL A 7 4.84 0.05 15.24
N LYS A 8 5.66 0.43 16.20
CA LYS A 8 7.02 -0.11 16.33
C LYS A 8 6.92 -1.63 16.35
N ARG A 9 7.09 -2.27 15.21
CA ARG A 9 7.12 -3.74 15.16
C ARG A 9 8.34 -4.18 15.94
N ASP A 10 8.10 -4.78 17.10
CA ASP A 10 9.16 -5.41 17.87
C ASP A 10 10.02 -6.29 16.95
N LYS A 11 11.33 -6.15 17.06
CA LYS A 11 12.34 -6.86 16.25
C LYS A 11 12.18 -8.40 16.27
N GLY A 12 11.24 -8.93 17.07
CA GLY A 12 10.95 -10.35 17.23
C GLY A 12 10.07 -10.99 16.15
N PHE A 13 9.29 -10.25 15.37
CA PHE A 13 8.39 -10.82 14.37
C PHE A 13 9.00 -11.06 12.98
N GLY A 14 10.27 -10.70 12.79
CA GLY A 14 11.03 -10.97 11.56
C GLY A 14 11.68 -12.35 11.50
N GLY A 15 11.37 -13.26 12.42
CA GLY A 15 12.11 -14.50 12.67
C GLY A 15 11.71 -15.75 11.86
N ALA A 16 10.74 -15.69 10.99
CA ALA A 16 10.47 -16.83 10.12
C ALA A 16 11.56 -16.97 9.05
N VAL A 17 12.47 -17.90 9.24
CA VAL A 17 13.42 -18.35 8.21
C VAL A 17 12.58 -19.06 7.14
N GLY A 18 12.21 -18.34 6.07
CA GLY A 18 11.62 -18.97 4.90
C GLY A 18 12.69 -19.79 4.21
N PHE A 19 12.56 -21.09 4.22
CA PHE A 19 13.35 -21.95 3.34
C PHE A 19 12.68 -21.91 1.96
N GLY A 20 13.40 -21.38 0.96
CA GLY A 20 13.01 -21.58 -0.43
C GLY A 20 13.01 -23.08 -0.74
N GLY A 21 12.18 -23.54 -1.68
CA GLY A 21 11.98 -24.96 -2.01
C GLY A 21 13.22 -25.77 -2.36
N ASN A 22 14.42 -25.19 -2.37
CA ASN A 22 15.72 -25.82 -2.60
C ASN A 22 16.71 -25.62 -1.45
N GLY A 23 16.26 -25.24 -0.23
CA GLY A 23 17.13 -25.12 0.93
C GLY A 23 18.13 -23.96 0.91
N ALA A 24 18.10 -23.09 -0.10
CA ALA A 24 18.97 -21.92 -0.14
C ALA A 24 18.40 -20.81 0.76
N PRO A 25 19.24 -20.14 1.60
CA PRO A 25 18.79 -19.03 2.42
C PRO A 25 18.37 -17.87 1.51
N ILE A 26 17.11 -17.43 1.64
CA ILE A 26 16.64 -16.22 0.98
C ILE A 26 17.43 -15.06 1.58
N GLN A 27 18.24 -14.37 0.77
CA GLN A 27 18.89 -13.14 1.20
C GLN A 27 17.84 -12.14 1.66
N ARG A 28 17.77 -11.88 2.96
CA ARG A 28 16.90 -10.85 3.51
C ARG A 28 17.43 -9.50 3.05
N ARG A 29 16.67 -8.75 2.27
CA ARG A 29 16.88 -7.31 2.13
C ARG A 29 16.70 -6.71 3.52
N GLN A 30 17.75 -6.10 4.07
CA GLN A 30 17.65 -5.32 5.30
C GLN A 30 16.81 -4.07 4.96
N TYR A 31 15.59 -4.04 5.48
CA TYR A 31 14.79 -2.82 5.48
C TYR A 31 15.19 -2.02 6.72
N SER A 32 15.40 -0.70 6.59
CA SER A 32 15.57 0.15 7.76
C SER A 32 14.26 0.18 8.54
N ASP A 33 14.28 -0.21 9.82
CA ASP A 33 13.10 -0.30 10.69
C ASP A 33 12.53 1.08 11.08
N GLU A 34 13.10 2.18 10.60
CA GLU A 34 12.76 3.54 11.03
C GLU A 34 11.54 4.14 10.32
N TRP A 35 11.11 3.59 9.19
CA TRP A 35 10.01 4.16 8.40
C TRP A 35 8.63 4.07 9.05
N ASP A 36 8.41 3.15 9.99
CA ASP A 36 7.14 2.94 10.72
C ASP A 36 7.23 3.42 12.18
N SER A 37 8.20 4.30 12.49
CA SER A 37 8.40 4.80 13.86
C SER A 37 7.30 5.76 14.31
N ASP A 38 6.81 6.58 13.40
CA ASP A 38 5.88 7.66 13.69
C ASP A 38 4.72 7.66 12.70
N ARG A 39 3.51 7.81 13.21
CA ARG A 39 2.32 8.00 12.38
C ARG A 39 2.19 9.46 11.96
N PRO A 40 1.55 9.76 10.81
CA PRO A 40 1.24 11.13 10.42
C PRO A 40 0.43 11.87 11.50
N SER A 41 0.65 13.17 11.60
CA SER A 41 -0.16 14.02 12.47
C SER A 41 -1.60 14.14 11.96
N GLN A 42 -2.51 14.53 12.86
CA GLN A 42 -3.90 14.83 12.48
C GLN A 42 -3.96 15.91 11.39
N ASP A 43 -3.13 16.96 11.48
CA ASP A 43 -3.09 18.03 10.49
C ASP A 43 -2.64 17.52 9.11
N THR A 44 -1.64 16.63 9.06
CA THR A 44 -1.19 16.02 7.81
C THR A 44 -2.32 15.22 7.17
N LEU A 45 -3.02 14.38 7.94
CA LEU A 45 -4.14 13.59 7.41
C LEU A 45 -5.31 14.48 6.97
N ALA A 46 -5.63 15.53 7.72
CA ALA A 46 -6.66 16.50 7.37
C ALA A 46 -6.35 17.22 6.03
N GLN A 47 -5.10 17.63 5.82
CA GLN A 47 -4.67 18.21 4.55
C GLN A 47 -4.82 17.23 3.39
N LEU A 48 -4.38 15.97 3.54
CA LEU A 48 -4.51 14.95 2.50
C LEU A 48 -5.97 14.71 2.12
N ILE A 49 -6.87 14.68 3.11
CA ILE A 49 -8.32 14.55 2.88
C ILE A 49 -8.86 15.77 2.11
N THR A 50 -8.40 16.98 2.44
CA THR A 50 -8.88 18.21 1.81
C THR A 50 -8.42 18.33 0.34
N PHE A 51 -7.28 17.78 -0.02
CA PHE A 51 -6.76 17.80 -1.40
C PHE A 51 -7.43 16.81 -2.35
N SER A 52 -8.32 15.95 -1.86
CA SER A 52 -8.90 14.87 -2.65
C SER A 52 -10.42 14.84 -2.56
N GLU A 53 -11.08 14.59 -3.70
CA GLU A 53 -12.53 14.33 -3.74
C GLU A 53 -12.88 13.00 -3.07
N ALA A 54 -12.03 11.99 -3.29
CA ALA A 54 -12.12 10.67 -2.68
C ALA A 54 -10.80 10.31 -2.01
N ALA A 55 -10.79 10.24 -0.69
CA ALA A 55 -9.65 9.80 0.11
C ALA A 55 -9.88 8.36 0.59
N ILE A 56 -8.90 7.50 0.34
CA ILE A 56 -8.88 6.11 0.83
C ILE A 56 -7.55 5.89 1.55
N MET A 57 -7.62 5.49 2.82
CA MET A 57 -6.47 5.41 3.71
C MET A 57 -6.43 4.06 4.40
N PHE A 58 -5.47 3.22 4.01
CA PHE A 58 -5.25 1.93 4.64
C PHE A 58 -4.82 2.08 6.09
N GLY A 59 -5.08 1.05 6.89
CA GLY A 59 -4.79 1.11 8.32
C GLY A 59 -5.71 2.06 9.09
N GLY A 60 -6.90 2.37 8.59
CA GLY A 60 -7.83 3.31 9.20
C GLY A 60 -8.13 3.04 10.68
N ASN A 61 -8.01 1.78 11.12
CA ASN A 61 -8.14 1.39 12.51
C ASN A 61 -7.01 1.92 13.42
N PHE A 62 -5.83 2.21 12.87
CA PHE A 62 -4.71 2.81 13.62
C PHE A 62 -4.83 4.33 13.75
N PHE A 63 -5.75 4.92 13.00
CA PHE A 63 -5.99 6.37 12.95
C PHE A 63 -7.41 6.73 13.42
N ALA A 64 -8.14 5.79 14.02
CA ALA A 64 -9.53 5.98 14.42
C ALA A 64 -9.73 7.10 15.45
N ASP A 65 -8.66 7.49 16.15
CA ASP A 65 -8.63 8.58 17.12
C ASP A 65 -8.49 9.98 16.47
N ILE A 66 -8.05 10.06 15.22
CA ILE A 66 -7.77 11.33 14.54
C ILE A 66 -8.49 11.48 13.19
N LEU A 67 -8.94 10.39 12.58
CA LEU A 67 -9.73 10.46 11.35
C LEU A 67 -11.18 10.85 11.64
N PRO A 68 -11.83 11.64 10.77
CA PRO A 68 -13.25 11.91 10.87
C PRO A 68 -14.09 10.62 10.83
N ARG A 69 -15.32 10.70 11.37
CA ARG A 69 -16.29 9.61 11.22
C ARG A 69 -16.49 9.29 9.74
N SER A 70 -16.48 8.00 9.41
CA SER A 70 -16.79 7.51 8.06
C SER A 70 -17.98 6.57 8.08
N THR A 71 -18.83 6.69 7.06
CA THR A 71 -19.96 5.78 6.79
C THR A 71 -19.63 4.75 5.73
N HIS A 72 -18.43 4.85 5.10
CA HIS A 72 -17.99 3.93 4.07
C HIS A 72 -16.57 3.43 4.35
N TRP A 73 -16.44 2.13 4.59
CA TRP A 73 -15.17 1.47 4.83
C TRP A 73 -14.88 0.44 3.75
N ILE A 74 -13.60 0.22 3.50
CA ILE A 74 -13.11 -0.85 2.66
C ILE A 74 -12.46 -1.90 3.55
N VAL A 75 -12.77 -3.17 3.28
CA VAL A 75 -12.15 -4.33 3.90
C VAL A 75 -11.39 -5.10 2.84
N TRP A 76 -10.09 -5.21 3.01
CA TRP A 76 -9.31 -6.16 2.24
C TRP A 76 -9.23 -7.49 2.99
N ASP A 77 -10.00 -8.47 2.55
CA ASP A 77 -9.96 -9.85 3.01
C ASP A 77 -8.80 -10.58 2.31
N LYS A 78 -7.77 -10.92 3.08
CA LYS A 78 -6.57 -11.59 2.59
C LYS A 78 -6.78 -13.07 2.29
N GLN A 79 -7.95 -13.59 2.65
CA GLN A 79 -8.26 -15.03 2.60
C GLN A 79 -7.15 -15.87 3.26
N ASN A 80 -6.63 -15.37 4.37
CA ASN A 80 -5.49 -15.93 5.05
C ASN A 80 -5.95 -17.03 6.01
N THR A 81 -5.29 -18.19 5.95
CA THR A 81 -5.56 -19.33 6.82
C THR A 81 -4.51 -19.50 7.92
N MET A 82 -3.50 -18.61 7.97
CA MET A 82 -2.40 -18.71 8.94
C MET A 82 -2.73 -17.91 10.21
N PRO A 83 -2.73 -18.52 11.40
CA PRO A 83 -3.16 -17.88 12.65
C PRO A 83 -2.27 -16.69 13.10
N THR A 84 -1.08 -16.55 12.53
CA THR A 84 -0.12 -15.47 12.88
C THR A 84 -0.24 -14.21 12.05
N PHE A 85 -1.08 -14.22 11.00
CA PHE A 85 -1.29 -13.07 10.12
C PHE A 85 -2.73 -12.59 10.24
N GLY A 86 -2.95 -11.27 10.22
CA GLY A 86 -4.29 -10.72 10.24
C GLY A 86 -5.14 -11.17 9.04
N ASP A 87 -6.40 -11.47 9.28
CA ASP A 87 -7.33 -11.98 8.25
C ASP A 87 -7.66 -10.90 7.21
N CYS A 88 -7.72 -9.65 7.64
CA CYS A 88 -8.06 -8.52 6.79
C CYS A 88 -7.27 -7.25 7.17
N GLU A 89 -7.34 -6.28 6.28
CA GLU A 89 -6.97 -4.89 6.55
C GLU A 89 -8.15 -3.97 6.27
N LEU A 90 -8.23 -2.89 7.04
CA LEU A 90 -9.27 -1.89 6.90
C LEU A 90 -8.72 -0.65 6.21
N ALA A 91 -9.48 -0.08 5.28
CA ALA A 91 -9.21 1.25 4.78
C ALA A 91 -10.40 2.17 5.08
N TRP A 92 -10.08 3.32 5.68
CA TRP A 92 -11.01 4.41 5.92
C TRP A 92 -11.24 5.19 4.62
N THR A 93 -12.45 5.75 4.47
CA THR A 93 -12.74 6.66 3.36
C THR A 93 -13.50 7.90 3.85
N ASN A 94 -13.37 9.02 3.11
CA ASN A 94 -14.21 10.20 3.33
C ASN A 94 -15.56 10.16 2.59
N LEU A 95 -15.87 9.04 1.94
CA LEU A 95 -17.07 8.92 1.12
C LEU A 95 -18.30 8.63 1.97
N ASP A 96 -19.41 9.25 1.61
CA ASP A 96 -20.71 9.04 2.27
C ASP A 96 -21.56 8.02 1.47
N ARG A 97 -21.30 6.74 1.67
CA ARG A 97 -21.99 5.65 0.95
C ARG A 97 -22.77 4.69 1.84
N HIS A 98 -22.77 4.88 3.15
CA HIS A 98 -23.47 4.03 4.14
C HIS A 98 -23.29 2.52 3.93
N SER A 99 -22.11 2.08 3.55
CA SER A 99 -21.83 0.69 3.18
C SER A 99 -20.38 0.31 3.46
N VAL A 100 -20.13 -0.99 3.54
CA VAL A 100 -18.77 -1.54 3.62
C VAL A 100 -18.49 -2.32 2.34
N LYS A 101 -17.41 -2.00 1.65
CA LYS A 101 -16.97 -2.71 0.45
C LYS A 101 -15.88 -3.71 0.81
N LYS A 102 -16.00 -4.95 0.34
CA LYS A 102 -15.00 -5.99 0.55
C LYS A 102 -14.30 -6.36 -0.76
N TYR A 103 -12.97 -6.47 -0.69
CA TYR A 103 -12.13 -7.07 -1.73
C TYR A 103 -11.48 -8.32 -1.17
N SER A 104 -11.66 -9.46 -1.83
CA SER A 104 -11.10 -10.75 -1.43
C SER A 104 -9.95 -11.10 -2.37
N ILE A 105 -8.73 -10.81 -1.94
CA ILE A 105 -7.51 -11.00 -2.75
C ILE A 105 -6.47 -11.69 -1.89
N ILE A 106 -6.08 -12.91 -2.29
CA ILE A 106 -5.07 -13.69 -1.59
C ILE A 106 -3.71 -13.02 -1.74
N TYR A 107 -3.17 -12.54 -0.63
CA TYR A 107 -1.81 -12.03 -0.58
C TYR A 107 -1.31 -12.01 0.87
N ASN A 108 -0.38 -12.88 1.20
CA ASN A 108 0.27 -12.89 2.52
C ASN A 108 1.79 -12.74 2.44
N GLY A 109 2.31 -12.33 1.27
CA GLY A 109 3.74 -12.18 1.02
C GLY A 109 4.47 -13.50 0.68
N LEU A 110 3.79 -14.64 0.84
CA LEU A 110 4.29 -15.98 0.49
C LEU A 110 3.42 -16.64 -0.59
N ILE A 111 2.12 -16.33 -0.60
CA ILE A 111 1.12 -16.89 -1.52
C ILE A 111 0.44 -15.72 -2.22
N GLY A 112 0.44 -15.74 -3.55
CA GLY A 112 -0.19 -14.72 -4.40
C GLY A 112 0.36 -14.79 -5.82
N LYS A 113 -0.24 -14.02 -6.72
CA LYS A 113 0.22 -13.94 -8.12
C LYS A 113 1.51 -13.13 -8.28
N GLU A 114 1.78 -12.20 -7.35
CA GLU A 114 3.01 -11.41 -7.33
C GLU A 114 4.08 -12.17 -6.55
N LYS A 115 5.07 -12.70 -7.27
CA LYS A 115 6.13 -13.54 -6.70
C LYS A 115 7.23 -12.74 -5.98
N GLU A 116 7.31 -11.44 -6.23
CA GLU A 116 8.36 -10.59 -5.71
C GLU A 116 7.80 -9.57 -4.71
N ARG A 117 8.41 -9.52 -3.54
CA ARG A 117 8.08 -8.58 -2.50
C ARG A 117 9.24 -7.61 -2.29
N TYR A 118 8.99 -6.34 -2.55
CA TYR A 118 9.99 -5.27 -2.48
C TYR A 118 9.88 -4.42 -1.21
N HIS A 119 8.74 -4.50 -0.50
CA HIS A 119 8.48 -3.77 0.74
C HIS A 119 7.75 -4.67 1.75
N PRO A 120 8.03 -4.55 3.08
CA PRO A 120 7.40 -5.40 4.10
C PRO A 120 5.87 -5.32 4.13
N THR A 121 5.31 -4.17 3.82
CA THR A 121 3.86 -3.91 3.81
C THR A 121 3.31 -3.69 2.40
N GLN A 122 4.02 -4.16 1.36
CA GLN A 122 3.57 -4.02 -0.03
C GLN A 122 2.14 -4.54 -0.21
N LYS A 123 1.28 -3.69 -0.74
CA LYS A 123 -0.06 -4.08 -1.17
C LYS A 123 0.00 -4.73 -2.56
N PRO A 124 -0.90 -5.70 -2.87
CA PRO A 124 -0.98 -6.27 -4.21
C PRO A 124 -1.40 -5.22 -5.25
N VAL A 125 -0.78 -5.25 -6.43
CA VAL A 125 -1.16 -4.36 -7.54
C VAL A 125 -2.62 -4.58 -7.93
N THR A 126 -3.08 -5.84 -7.94
CA THR A 126 -4.48 -6.18 -8.24
C THR A 126 -5.46 -5.49 -7.28
N LEU A 127 -5.17 -5.48 -5.96
CA LEU A 127 -6.01 -4.80 -4.98
C LEU A 127 -6.10 -3.29 -5.26
N MET A 128 -4.95 -2.65 -5.47
CA MET A 128 -4.92 -1.21 -5.75
C MET A 128 -5.63 -0.89 -7.07
N ALA A 129 -5.47 -1.72 -8.10
CA ALA A 129 -6.14 -1.55 -9.38
C ALA A 129 -7.67 -1.67 -9.25
N GLU A 130 -8.18 -2.66 -8.53
CA GLU A 130 -9.63 -2.80 -8.31
C GLU A 130 -10.19 -1.61 -7.53
N ILE A 131 -9.52 -1.16 -6.47
CA ILE A 131 -9.93 0.01 -5.70
C ILE A 131 -9.91 1.27 -6.59
N ILE A 132 -8.82 1.54 -7.30
CA ILE A 132 -8.72 2.71 -8.18
C ILE A 132 -9.83 2.69 -9.24
N LYS A 133 -10.10 1.55 -9.84
CA LYS A 133 -11.17 1.39 -10.84
C LYS A 133 -12.55 1.69 -10.26
N ASP A 134 -12.86 1.21 -9.05
CA ASP A 134 -14.19 1.35 -8.43
C ASP A 134 -14.46 2.77 -7.92
N TYR A 135 -13.40 3.56 -7.62
CA TYR A 135 -13.52 4.87 -6.98
C TYR A 135 -13.06 6.03 -7.85
N THR A 136 -12.66 5.79 -9.10
CA THR A 136 -12.18 6.85 -10.00
C THR A 136 -12.71 6.68 -11.41
N VAL A 137 -12.90 7.81 -12.09
CA VAL A 137 -13.21 7.84 -13.52
C VAL A 137 -11.94 7.70 -14.37
N ASP A 138 -12.11 7.49 -15.67
CA ASP A 138 -10.98 7.44 -16.61
C ASP A 138 -10.19 8.76 -16.60
N ASN A 139 -8.87 8.65 -16.77
CA ASN A 139 -7.92 9.77 -16.71
C ASN A 139 -7.85 10.52 -15.37
N ALA A 140 -8.44 9.99 -14.29
CA ALA A 140 -8.32 10.58 -12.96
C ALA A 140 -6.86 10.73 -12.53
N VAL A 141 -6.60 11.71 -11.67
CA VAL A 141 -5.31 11.88 -11.00
C VAL A 141 -5.36 11.22 -9.64
N ILE A 142 -4.46 10.30 -9.39
CA ILE A 142 -4.32 9.58 -8.12
C ILE A 142 -3.13 10.17 -7.38
N LEU A 143 -3.36 10.61 -6.15
CA LEU A 143 -2.31 11.06 -5.25
C LEU A 143 -1.96 9.95 -4.26
N ASP A 144 -0.68 9.58 -4.18
CA ASP A 144 -0.17 8.67 -3.15
C ASP A 144 1.08 9.26 -2.49
N PRO A 145 0.92 9.92 -1.31
CA PRO A 145 2.02 10.54 -0.60
C PRO A 145 2.90 9.56 0.20
N TYR A 146 2.58 8.28 0.19
CA TYR A 146 3.33 7.20 0.86
C TYR A 146 3.51 6.03 -0.10
N LEU A 147 4.22 6.29 -1.21
CA LEU A 147 4.29 5.39 -2.37
C LEU A 147 4.90 4.02 -2.07
N GLY A 148 5.90 3.98 -1.19
CA GLY A 148 6.67 2.76 -0.92
C GLY A 148 7.29 2.17 -2.18
N SER A 149 7.06 0.89 -2.42
CA SER A 149 7.62 0.18 -3.58
C SER A 149 6.91 0.42 -4.92
N GLY A 150 5.98 1.38 -5.03
CA GLY A 150 5.40 1.80 -6.30
C GLY A 150 4.16 1.04 -6.76
N THR A 151 3.46 0.35 -5.88
CA THR A 151 2.26 -0.42 -6.25
C THR A 151 1.18 0.46 -6.89
N THR A 152 0.94 1.65 -6.35
CA THR A 152 -0.05 2.60 -6.87
C THR A 152 0.31 3.11 -8.26
N ILE A 153 1.58 3.41 -8.55
CA ILE A 153 2.03 3.83 -9.89
C ILE A 153 1.72 2.74 -10.92
N ILE A 154 2.05 1.48 -10.59
CA ILE A 154 1.83 0.35 -11.50
C ILE A 154 0.32 0.15 -11.74
N ALA A 155 -0.50 0.20 -10.71
CA ALA A 155 -1.95 0.09 -10.84
C ALA A 155 -2.54 1.21 -11.71
N CYS A 156 -2.08 2.44 -11.53
CA CYS A 156 -2.47 3.59 -12.35
C CYS A 156 -2.09 3.41 -13.83
N GLU A 157 -0.87 2.97 -14.10
CA GLU A 157 -0.40 2.72 -15.48
C GLU A 157 -1.28 1.67 -16.18
N GLN A 158 -1.60 0.57 -15.49
CA GLN A 158 -2.48 -0.48 -16.02
C GLN A 158 -3.90 -0.01 -16.35
N LEU A 159 -4.38 0.99 -15.63
CA LEU A 159 -5.73 1.54 -15.76
C LEU A 159 -5.81 2.82 -16.61
N GLY A 160 -4.70 3.31 -17.13
CA GLY A 160 -4.66 4.60 -17.83
C GLY A 160 -4.99 5.79 -16.93
N ARG A 161 -4.67 5.72 -15.62
CA ARG A 161 -4.79 6.84 -14.68
C ARG A 161 -3.45 7.54 -14.54
N ARG A 162 -3.48 8.80 -14.12
CA ARG A 162 -2.27 9.58 -13.83
C ARG A 162 -1.93 9.47 -12.36
N CYS A 163 -0.72 9.05 -12.02
CA CYS A 163 -0.26 9.03 -10.64
C CYS A 163 0.59 10.27 -10.32
N ARG A 164 0.39 10.82 -9.11
CA ARG A 164 1.28 11.75 -8.44
C ARG A 164 1.65 11.13 -7.12
N ALA A 165 2.92 10.95 -6.87
CA ALA A 165 3.35 10.20 -5.69
C ALA A 165 4.55 10.85 -5.01
N VAL A 166 4.67 10.64 -3.71
CA VAL A 166 5.80 11.06 -2.89
C VAL A 166 6.35 9.82 -2.18
N GLU A 167 7.66 9.73 -2.11
CA GLU A 167 8.37 8.71 -1.32
C GLU A 167 9.60 9.36 -0.70
N ILE A 168 9.73 9.23 0.62
CA ILE A 168 10.83 9.86 1.38
C ILE A 168 12.15 9.08 1.23
N SER A 169 12.09 7.77 1.00
CA SER A 169 13.26 6.93 0.86
C SER A 169 13.75 6.88 -0.59
N PRO A 170 14.96 7.42 -0.91
CA PRO A 170 15.52 7.32 -2.25
C PRO A 170 15.66 5.86 -2.74
N ALA A 171 15.90 4.93 -1.81
CA ALA A 171 15.98 3.51 -2.15
C ALA A 171 14.65 2.97 -2.66
N TYR A 172 13.53 3.34 -2.03
CA TYR A 172 12.20 2.94 -2.50
C TYR A 172 11.77 3.69 -3.76
N VAL A 173 12.18 4.93 -3.94
CA VAL A 173 12.01 5.62 -5.24
C VAL A 173 12.67 4.80 -6.35
N GLY A 174 13.93 4.37 -6.16
CA GLY A 174 14.64 3.51 -7.12
C GLY A 174 13.88 2.21 -7.42
N VAL A 175 13.39 1.53 -6.38
CA VAL A 175 12.58 0.31 -6.51
C VAL A 175 11.29 0.56 -7.29
N ALA A 176 10.58 1.65 -7.00
CA ALA A 176 9.33 1.99 -7.67
C ALA A 176 9.54 2.26 -9.17
N LEU A 177 10.60 2.99 -9.52
CA LEU A 177 10.96 3.29 -10.91
C LEU A 177 11.41 2.04 -11.67
N GLU A 178 12.21 1.17 -11.05
CA GLU A 178 12.62 -0.11 -11.64
C GLU A 178 11.43 -1.03 -11.92
N ARG A 179 10.53 -1.17 -10.95
CA ARG A 179 9.30 -1.95 -11.12
C ARG A 179 8.42 -1.39 -12.23
N TRP A 180 8.24 -0.07 -12.26
CA TRP A 180 7.46 0.59 -13.31
C TRP A 180 8.10 0.38 -14.68
N SER A 181 9.42 0.56 -14.82
CA SER A 181 10.15 0.29 -16.06
C SER A 181 9.99 -1.15 -16.53
N THR A 182 10.08 -2.11 -15.61
CA THR A 182 9.93 -3.54 -15.91
C THR A 182 8.53 -3.85 -16.46
N VAL A 183 7.50 -3.26 -15.86
CA VAL A 183 6.09 -3.50 -16.26
C VAL A 183 5.75 -2.80 -17.58
N THR A 184 6.29 -1.61 -17.81
CA THR A 184 5.91 -0.76 -18.96
C THR A 184 6.85 -0.86 -20.15
N GLY A 185 8.08 -1.31 -19.95
CA GLY A 185 9.16 -1.23 -20.93
C GLY A 185 9.67 0.19 -21.20
N LYS A 186 9.23 1.18 -20.40
CA LYS A 186 9.61 2.59 -20.55
C LYS A 186 10.76 2.96 -19.62
N THR A 187 11.51 4.01 -19.95
CA THR A 187 12.57 4.57 -19.11
C THR A 187 12.05 5.80 -18.38
N PRO A 188 12.18 5.88 -17.03
CA PRO A 188 11.85 7.08 -16.29
C PRO A 188 12.77 8.24 -16.72
N VAL A 189 12.23 9.45 -16.75
CA VAL A 189 12.98 10.66 -17.11
C VAL A 189 12.95 11.61 -15.91
N LEU A 190 14.13 12.09 -15.53
CA LEU A 190 14.24 13.16 -14.55
C LEU A 190 13.73 14.46 -15.18
N ILE A 191 12.88 15.16 -14.47
CA ILE A 191 12.38 16.48 -14.84
C ILE A 191 12.98 17.47 -13.85
N ASP A 192 13.72 18.47 -14.34
CA ASP A 192 14.27 19.56 -13.53
C ASP A 192 13.17 20.53 -13.07
#